data_b28bfca630ae8e4ad2fc2c21ca34fa63
#
_entry.id   b28bfca630ae8e4ad2fc2c21ca34fa63
#
_cell.length_a   1.000
_cell.length_b   1.000
_cell.length_c   1.000
_cell.angle_alpha   90.00
_cell.angle_beta   90.00
_cell.angle_gamma   90.00
#
_symmetry.space_group_name_H-M   'P 1'
#
loop_
_entity.id
_entity.type
_entity.pdbx_description
1 polymer ?
#
loop_
_entity_poly.entity_id
_entity_poly.type
_entity_poly.pdbx_seq_one_letter_code
_entity_poly.pdbx_strand_id
1 'polypeptide(L)'
;CHLTPASAQEFITLNWQELSSAQTLPVVTRELPLGNDFRSFTYQVEIEFPEYQKLSRSEVAALEMRLDSLRQLPNEDVAFRKGLPASPQINTFTKISAHHGFLSISFVPVVFREGSYQRLNSFKLSVKSYPKTDGIGEGTATRGSGTTLTRTSLKDCTTSLLASGRWTKIGVRNTGVFKITNAELKKMGFSRPEKVRVFGYGGYLLSQRFNEHPAADLPEVPLLRLSDGVLFYGRGTVSWKLSSDNTYFVRERNFYSDEGYYFLTDREDIPEMEVEVLSSLKEPSANRLTTFNSYALHEKEVYSWASTGRQLYEDYDYATGNTKNYTLSLPGIVPEDSVWLTTVFAARSIGASTYYSVAVNGKVRGNATLASISSDNQYYTRATSASISTSWLGTESENTIVTVTHTRPSGTSGRLDYIALNYIRSLTLNAPYLTFRSLASINKETTFVLSGATASTVVWDVTDPANICRMEGSFVGGTYTFTIPAGKLREFVAITPEASGFDTVETVGNIANQNLHSLGATDMIIISPDRKDLMTQAERLAQAHREKDGLSVLVLAAPQIYNEFSSGTPDGTAYRRLIVFRIRLKVLNICYSSEIAVMITVC
;
A
#
# COMPACT_ATOMS: atom_id res chain seq x y z
N CYS A 1 -17.31 34.06 -6.13
CA CYS A 1 -15.96 34.58 -6.37
C CYS A 1 -15.10 33.44 -6.87
N HIS A 2 -14.56 33.55 -8.09
CA HIS A 2 -13.52 32.64 -8.57
C HIS A 2 -12.22 32.99 -7.84
N LEU A 3 -11.53 32.00 -7.31
CA LEU A 3 -10.18 32.18 -6.80
C LEU A 3 -9.26 32.48 -8.01
N THR A 4 -8.97 33.74 -8.25
CA THR A 4 -7.81 34.14 -9.03
C THR A 4 -6.53 33.89 -8.21
N PRO A 5 -5.32 33.81 -8.81
CA PRO A 5 -4.08 33.52 -8.10
C PRO A 5 -3.67 34.67 -7.15
N ALA A 6 -4.45 34.87 -6.10
CA ALA A 6 -4.19 35.76 -4.97
C ALA A 6 -4.97 35.21 -3.77
N SER A 7 -4.40 35.27 -2.57
CA SER A 7 -4.98 34.74 -1.34
C SER A 7 -6.41 35.27 -1.11
N ALA A 8 -7.39 34.38 -1.11
CA ALA A 8 -8.74 34.73 -0.65
C ALA A 8 -8.79 34.56 0.88
N GLN A 9 -9.28 35.58 1.57
CA GLN A 9 -9.48 35.58 3.00
C GLN A 9 -10.96 35.83 3.29
N GLU A 10 -11.61 34.96 4.03
CA GLU A 10 -13.04 35.02 4.32
C GLU A 10 -13.27 34.81 5.81
N PHE A 11 -14.10 35.69 6.42
CA PHE A 11 -14.58 35.53 7.80
C PHE A 11 -15.99 34.92 7.76
N ILE A 12 -16.20 33.79 8.43
CA ILE A 12 -17.42 33.00 8.35
C ILE A 12 -18.03 32.87 9.73
N THR A 13 -19.26 33.29 9.92
CA THR A 13 -20.06 33.07 11.12
C THR A 13 -20.89 31.81 10.97
N LEU A 14 -20.94 30.96 12.01
CA LEU A 14 -21.64 29.69 12.00
C LEU A 14 -23.10 29.85 12.43
N ASN A 15 -24.01 29.26 11.65
CA ASN A 15 -25.45 29.20 12.00
C ASN A 15 -25.72 27.95 12.85
N TRP A 16 -25.72 28.10 14.18
CA TRP A 16 -25.93 27.00 15.11
C TRP A 16 -27.34 26.41 15.12
N GLN A 17 -28.36 27.12 14.61
CA GLN A 17 -29.70 26.55 14.48
C GLN A 17 -29.74 25.45 13.41
N GLU A 18 -29.03 25.62 12.31
CA GLU A 18 -28.90 24.59 11.27
C GLU A 18 -28.00 23.44 11.71
N LEU A 19 -26.88 23.74 12.37
CA LEU A 19 -25.91 22.74 12.82
C LEU A 19 -26.45 21.84 13.95
N SER A 20 -27.33 22.36 14.81
CA SER A 20 -27.92 21.60 15.93
C SER A 20 -29.07 20.68 15.52
N SER A 21 -29.64 20.83 14.34
CA SER A 21 -30.72 19.96 13.83
C SER A 21 -30.26 18.59 13.34
N ALA A 22 -28.96 18.38 13.16
CA ALA A 22 -28.41 17.10 12.68
C ALA A 22 -28.51 15.99 13.76
N GLN A 23 -28.87 14.79 13.35
CA GLN A 23 -28.88 13.61 14.25
C GLN A 23 -27.46 13.10 14.61
N THR A 24 -26.44 13.55 13.88
CA THR A 24 -25.02 13.25 14.07
C THR A 24 -24.29 14.45 14.68
N LEU A 25 -22.96 14.32 14.92
CA LEU A 25 -22.15 15.49 15.28
C LEU A 25 -22.27 16.58 14.20
N PRO A 26 -22.36 17.85 14.60
CA PRO A 26 -22.40 18.95 13.64
C PRO A 26 -21.08 18.99 12.86
N VAL A 27 -21.16 19.05 11.54
CA VAL A 27 -20.00 19.18 10.64
C VAL A 27 -20.18 20.45 9.82
N VAL A 28 -19.18 21.31 9.89
CA VAL A 28 -19.09 22.45 8.96
C VAL A 28 -18.44 21.94 7.69
N THR A 29 -19.10 22.15 6.55
CA THR A 29 -18.54 21.88 5.23
C THR A 29 -18.58 23.16 4.40
N ARG A 30 -17.43 23.54 3.85
CA ARG A 30 -17.31 24.66 2.93
C ARG A 30 -16.74 24.19 1.60
N GLU A 31 -17.38 24.57 0.51
CA GLU A 31 -16.91 24.29 -0.84
C GLU A 31 -16.56 25.58 -1.54
N LEU A 32 -15.31 25.69 -1.96
CA LEU A 32 -14.82 26.84 -2.70
C LEU A 32 -14.62 26.45 -4.16
N PRO A 33 -15.29 27.11 -5.13
CA PRO A 33 -15.05 26.85 -6.53
C PRO A 33 -13.63 27.26 -6.91
N LEU A 34 -12.95 26.40 -7.62
CA LEU A 34 -11.61 26.63 -8.15
C LEU A 34 -11.71 27.07 -9.61
N GLY A 35 -10.70 27.79 -10.12
CA GLY A 35 -10.63 28.16 -11.53
C GLY A 35 -10.53 26.95 -12.47
N ASN A 36 -10.70 27.16 -13.76
CA ASN A 36 -10.62 26.09 -14.78
C ASN A 36 -9.26 25.41 -14.85
N ASP A 37 -8.22 26.11 -14.40
CA ASP A 37 -6.84 25.66 -14.32
C ASP A 37 -6.46 25.06 -12.95
N PHE A 38 -7.45 24.79 -12.10
CA PHE A 38 -7.26 24.33 -10.71
C PHE A 38 -6.30 23.14 -10.56
N ARG A 39 -6.15 22.32 -11.60
CA ARG A 39 -5.23 21.18 -11.60
C ARG A 39 -3.76 21.61 -11.64
N SER A 40 -3.48 22.83 -12.07
CA SER A 40 -2.13 23.40 -12.13
C SER A 40 -1.68 24.06 -10.82
N PHE A 41 -2.53 24.01 -9.78
CA PHE A 41 -2.24 24.63 -8.48
C PHE A 41 -2.32 23.62 -7.34
N THR A 42 -1.50 23.85 -6.30
CA THR A 42 -1.69 23.31 -4.96
C THR A 42 -2.33 24.38 -4.08
N TYR A 43 -3.18 23.96 -3.14
CA TYR A 43 -3.92 24.86 -2.26
C TYR A 43 -3.50 24.64 -0.82
N GLN A 44 -3.04 25.69 -0.17
CA GLN A 44 -2.75 25.69 1.26
C GLN A 44 -3.91 26.39 1.98
N VAL A 45 -4.51 25.68 2.94
CA VAL A 45 -5.64 26.16 3.73
C VAL A 45 -5.13 26.49 5.13
N GLU A 46 -5.37 27.72 5.55
CA GLU A 46 -5.11 28.18 6.92
C GLU A 46 -6.46 28.59 7.54
N ILE A 47 -6.77 28.06 8.73
CA ILE A 47 -8.00 28.38 9.44
C ILE A 47 -7.66 28.88 10.84
N GLU A 48 -8.13 30.09 11.15
CA GLU A 48 -8.03 30.66 12.47
C GLU A 48 -9.40 30.56 13.17
N PHE A 49 -9.40 30.18 14.43
CA PHE A 49 -10.59 30.05 15.26
C PHE A 49 -10.56 31.11 16.36
N PRO A 50 -11.12 32.31 16.11
CA PRO A 50 -10.92 33.46 17.00
C PRO A 50 -11.70 33.33 18.31
N GLU A 51 -12.87 32.69 18.29
CA GLU A 51 -13.78 32.69 19.44
C GLU A 51 -14.38 31.31 19.72
N TYR A 52 -14.30 30.89 20.98
CA TYR A 52 -14.93 29.70 21.52
C TYR A 52 -15.96 30.09 22.59
N GLN A 53 -17.12 29.46 22.55
CA GLN A 53 -18.19 29.65 23.52
C GLN A 53 -18.48 28.33 24.25
N LYS A 54 -18.52 28.37 25.59
CA LYS A 54 -18.90 27.20 26.41
C LYS A 54 -20.34 26.78 26.12
N LEU A 55 -20.56 25.47 26.00
CA LEU A 55 -21.89 24.90 25.85
C LEU A 55 -22.68 25.00 27.15
N SER A 56 -23.99 25.24 27.06
CA SER A 56 -24.92 25.13 28.19
C SER A 56 -25.09 23.66 28.65
N ARG A 57 -25.63 23.46 29.82
CA ARG A 57 -25.86 22.09 30.36
C ARG A 57 -26.73 21.23 29.45
N SER A 58 -27.76 21.80 28.84
CA SER A 58 -28.65 21.08 27.89
C SER A 58 -27.94 20.71 26.59
N GLU A 59 -27.09 21.59 26.07
CA GLU A 59 -26.28 21.31 24.87
C GLU A 59 -25.22 20.23 25.14
N VAL A 60 -24.60 20.23 26.30
CA VAL A 60 -23.65 19.18 26.72
C VAL A 60 -24.35 17.83 26.79
N ALA A 61 -25.53 17.74 27.44
CA ALA A 61 -26.26 16.47 27.53
C ALA A 61 -26.66 15.93 26.15
N ALA A 62 -27.10 16.80 25.24
CA ALA A 62 -27.41 16.42 23.86
C ALA A 62 -26.16 15.97 23.09
N LEU A 63 -25.01 16.60 23.28
CA LEU A 63 -23.75 16.24 22.66
C LEU A 63 -23.24 14.88 23.16
N GLU A 64 -23.30 14.63 24.46
CA GLU A 64 -22.87 13.35 25.07
C GLU A 64 -23.71 12.18 24.56
N MET A 65 -25.05 12.34 24.45
CA MET A 65 -25.91 11.31 23.83
C MET A 65 -25.49 11.00 22.39
N ARG A 66 -25.09 12.01 21.60
CA ARG A 66 -24.61 11.82 20.21
C ARG A 66 -23.26 11.12 20.19
N LEU A 67 -22.33 11.49 21.06
CA LEU A 67 -21.03 10.84 21.20
C LEU A 67 -21.17 9.38 21.60
N ASP A 68 -22.09 9.07 22.52
CA ASP A 68 -22.36 7.70 22.94
C ASP A 68 -22.98 6.86 21.83
N SER A 69 -23.87 7.44 21.02
CA SER A 69 -24.39 6.78 19.82
C SER A 69 -23.28 6.48 18.80
N LEU A 70 -22.35 7.41 18.58
CA LEU A 70 -21.20 7.21 17.67
C LEU A 70 -20.23 6.15 18.19
N ARG A 71 -20.06 6.02 19.52
CA ARG A 71 -19.23 4.96 20.14
C ARG A 71 -19.80 3.55 19.91
N GLN A 72 -21.10 3.42 19.64
CA GLN A 72 -21.80 2.15 19.41
C GLN A 72 -21.82 1.73 17.95
N LEU A 73 -21.48 2.60 17.00
CA LEU A 73 -21.45 2.27 15.56
C LEU A 73 -20.19 1.48 15.20
N PRO A 74 -20.34 0.32 14.52
CA PRO A 74 -19.20 -0.47 14.07
C PRO A 74 -18.63 0.09 12.80
N ASN A 75 -17.77 0.91 12.61
CA ASN A 75 -16.97 1.23 11.40
C ASN A 75 -17.03 2.62 10.76
N GLU A 76 -17.52 3.68 11.39
CA GLU A 76 -17.28 5.01 10.82
C GLU A 76 -16.76 5.98 11.89
N ASP A 77 -15.70 6.73 11.52
CA ASP A 77 -15.03 7.82 12.26
C ASP A 77 -14.54 7.53 13.69
N VAL A 78 -13.50 6.72 13.78
CA VAL A 78 -12.76 6.39 15.02
C VAL A 78 -12.17 7.63 15.72
N ALA A 79 -12.00 8.75 15.03
CA ALA A 79 -11.40 9.96 15.57
C ALA A 79 -12.15 10.53 16.80
N PHE A 80 -13.46 10.34 16.88
CA PHE A 80 -14.28 10.87 17.97
C PHE A 80 -14.63 9.87 19.08
N ARG A 81 -14.29 8.59 18.92
CA ARG A 81 -14.54 7.56 19.98
C ARG A 81 -13.78 7.83 21.26
N LYS A 82 -12.65 8.53 21.20
CA LYS A 82 -11.81 8.92 22.34
C LYS A 82 -12.21 10.26 23.01
N GLY A 83 -13.24 10.94 22.46
CA GLY A 83 -13.64 12.27 22.87
C GLY A 83 -13.30 13.33 21.82
N LEU A 84 -13.80 14.55 22.01
CA LEU A 84 -13.53 15.67 21.11
C LEU A 84 -12.11 16.21 21.34
N PRO A 85 -11.39 16.62 20.27
CA PRO A 85 -10.07 17.22 20.36
C PRO A 85 -10.12 18.62 21.00
N ALA A 86 -8.98 19.13 21.43
CA ALA A 86 -8.87 20.50 22.00
C ALA A 86 -8.95 21.61 20.95
N SER A 87 -8.78 21.27 19.68
CA SER A 87 -8.99 22.16 18.52
C SER A 87 -9.61 21.39 17.37
N PRO A 88 -10.40 22.04 16.46
CA PRO A 88 -11.00 21.33 15.33
C PRO A 88 -9.96 20.68 14.44
N GLN A 89 -10.20 19.44 14.05
CA GLN A 89 -9.41 18.74 13.03
C GLN A 89 -9.97 19.10 11.64
N ILE A 90 -9.12 19.70 10.82
CA ILE A 90 -9.51 20.19 9.50
C ILE A 90 -9.21 19.12 8.47
N ASN A 91 -10.23 18.71 7.72
CA ASN A 91 -10.09 17.85 6.56
C ASN A 91 -10.22 18.68 5.30
N THR A 92 -9.25 18.58 4.39
CA THR A 92 -9.26 19.29 3.11
C THR A 92 -9.01 18.32 1.97
N PHE A 93 -9.82 18.43 0.91
CA PHE A 93 -9.60 17.68 -0.32
C PHE A 93 -10.15 18.45 -1.53
N THR A 94 -9.55 18.20 -2.70
CA THR A 94 -10.10 18.73 -3.96
C THR A 94 -11.00 17.69 -4.60
N LYS A 95 -12.19 18.09 -5.03
CA LYS A 95 -13.14 17.26 -5.78
C LYS A 95 -13.48 17.90 -7.12
N ILE A 96 -13.95 17.07 -8.03
CA ILE A 96 -14.47 17.52 -9.33
C ILE A 96 -15.95 17.18 -9.39
N SER A 97 -16.78 18.17 -9.74
CA SER A 97 -18.19 17.99 -10.00
C SER A 97 -18.56 18.76 -11.26
N ALA A 98 -19.23 18.09 -12.21
CA ALA A 98 -19.65 18.68 -13.51
C ALA A 98 -18.50 19.45 -14.21
N HIS A 99 -17.30 18.86 -14.27
CA HIS A 99 -16.06 19.42 -14.86
C HIS A 99 -15.45 20.62 -14.11
N HIS A 100 -16.04 21.09 -13.02
CA HIS A 100 -15.51 22.17 -12.20
C HIS A 100 -14.76 21.58 -10.98
N GLY A 101 -13.63 22.19 -10.64
CA GLY A 101 -12.86 21.88 -9.43
C GLY A 101 -13.44 22.59 -8.22
N PHE A 102 -13.49 21.91 -7.08
CA PHE A 102 -13.87 22.47 -5.78
C PHE A 102 -12.84 22.08 -4.73
N LEU A 103 -12.46 23.03 -3.88
CA LEU A 103 -11.76 22.75 -2.63
C LEU A 103 -12.82 22.57 -1.55
N SER A 104 -12.92 21.37 -1.02
CA SER A 104 -13.82 21.02 0.09
C SER A 104 -13.04 21.06 1.39
N ILE A 105 -13.58 21.75 2.38
CA ILE A 105 -13.02 21.92 3.71
C ILE A 105 -14.08 21.50 4.70
N SER A 106 -13.76 20.58 5.61
CA SER A 106 -14.70 20.12 6.62
C SER A 106 -14.05 19.96 7.98
N PHE A 107 -14.81 20.26 9.05
CA PHE A 107 -14.39 20.04 10.44
C PHE A 107 -15.60 20.02 11.39
N VAL A 108 -15.42 19.43 12.57
CA VAL A 108 -16.40 19.48 13.66
C VAL A 108 -16.18 20.76 14.46
N PRO A 109 -17.18 21.66 14.57
CA PRO A 109 -17.03 22.96 15.23
C PRO A 109 -17.22 22.90 16.76
N VAL A 110 -17.11 21.69 17.35
CA VAL A 110 -17.19 21.49 18.81
C VAL A 110 -15.90 20.82 19.27
N VAL A 111 -15.36 21.32 20.38
CA VAL A 111 -14.09 20.87 20.95
C VAL A 111 -14.22 20.65 22.46
N PHE A 112 -13.29 19.86 23.02
CA PHE A 112 -13.14 19.73 24.48
C PHE A 112 -11.82 20.36 24.89
N ARG A 113 -11.89 21.51 25.55
CA ARG A 113 -10.71 22.25 26.02
C ARG A 113 -10.97 22.90 27.39
N GLU A 114 -9.93 23.04 28.17
CA GLU A 114 -10.01 23.65 29.48
C GLU A 114 -11.10 23.00 30.37
N GLY A 115 -11.24 21.67 30.30
CA GLY A 115 -12.21 20.90 31.06
C GLY A 115 -13.69 21.11 30.71
N SER A 116 -13.99 21.72 29.56
CA SER A 116 -15.37 21.99 29.10
C SER A 116 -15.55 21.81 27.61
N TYR A 117 -16.76 21.44 27.20
CA TYR A 117 -17.14 21.45 25.79
C TYR A 117 -17.41 22.89 25.34
N GLN A 118 -16.81 23.24 24.24
CA GLN A 118 -16.92 24.59 23.64
C GLN A 118 -17.25 24.49 22.16
N ARG A 119 -18.05 25.39 21.66
CA ARG A 119 -18.41 25.55 20.26
C ARG A 119 -17.69 26.73 19.63
N LEU A 120 -17.48 26.65 18.34
CA LEU A 120 -17.03 27.77 17.53
C LEU A 120 -18.21 28.60 17.06
N ASN A 121 -18.13 29.92 17.16
CA ASN A 121 -19.13 30.83 16.61
C ASN A 121 -18.74 31.34 15.23
N SER A 122 -17.45 31.42 14.96
CA SER A 122 -16.91 31.89 13.68
C SER A 122 -15.53 31.31 13.43
N PHE A 123 -15.10 31.37 12.17
CA PHE A 123 -13.73 31.07 11.78
C PHE A 123 -13.29 31.99 10.62
N LYS A 124 -11.98 32.17 10.53
CA LYS A 124 -11.36 32.92 9.43
C LYS A 124 -10.66 31.90 8.55
N LEU A 125 -11.06 31.85 7.29
CA LEU A 125 -10.51 30.98 6.27
C LEU A 125 -9.59 31.78 5.36
N SER A 126 -8.37 31.29 5.18
CA SER A 126 -7.41 31.80 4.21
C SER A 126 -6.97 30.66 3.31
N VAL A 127 -7.08 30.85 2.00
CA VAL A 127 -6.63 29.88 1.01
C VAL A 127 -5.60 30.56 0.10
N LYS A 128 -4.41 29.95 0.05
CA LYS A 128 -3.34 30.36 -0.85
C LYS A 128 -3.19 29.32 -1.94
N SER A 129 -3.11 29.74 -3.19
CA SER A 129 -2.82 28.88 -4.33
C SER A 129 -1.38 29.07 -4.79
N TYR A 130 -0.70 27.96 -5.01
CA TYR A 130 0.67 27.94 -5.54
C TYR A 130 0.65 27.19 -6.86
N PRO A 131 1.28 27.73 -7.93
CA PRO A 131 1.47 26.97 -9.15
C PRO A 131 2.16 25.64 -8.81
N LYS A 132 1.64 24.54 -9.32
CA LYS A 132 2.39 23.31 -9.34
C LYS A 132 3.56 23.55 -10.28
N THR A 133 4.73 23.77 -9.73
CA THR A 133 5.96 23.59 -10.50
C THR A 133 5.99 22.13 -10.92
N ASP A 134 5.95 21.85 -12.21
CA ASP A 134 6.09 20.51 -12.75
C ASP A 134 7.39 19.92 -12.17
N GLY A 135 7.21 18.97 -11.24
CA GLY A 135 8.25 18.12 -10.70
C GLY A 135 9.18 18.71 -9.63
N ILE A 136 8.68 18.93 -8.40
CA ILE A 136 9.49 18.77 -7.18
C ILE A 136 8.54 18.30 -6.08
N GLY A 137 8.70 17.06 -5.62
CA GLY A 137 8.02 16.55 -4.44
C GLY A 137 8.46 17.33 -3.20
N GLU A 138 7.49 17.65 -2.34
CA GLU A 138 7.72 18.30 -1.04
C GLU A 138 8.68 17.48 -0.19
N GLY A 139 9.77 18.10 0.16
CA GLY A 139 10.79 17.63 1.06
C GLY A 139 12.06 18.41 0.82
N THR A 140 12.16 19.63 1.38
CA THR A 140 13.43 20.34 1.50
C THR A 140 14.34 19.58 2.49
N ALA A 141 15.00 18.54 1.98
CA ALA A 141 16.26 18.11 2.52
C ALA A 141 17.34 18.94 1.79
N THR A 142 18.19 19.60 2.55
CA THR A 142 19.35 20.36 2.04
C THR A 142 20.20 19.40 1.21
N ARG A 143 20.16 19.55 -0.11
CA ARG A 143 20.92 18.74 -1.07
C ARG A 143 22.39 19.13 -1.00
N GLY A 144 23.23 18.15 -0.71
CA GLY A 144 24.59 18.15 -1.21
C GLY A 144 24.56 18.13 -2.74
N SER A 145 25.40 18.95 -3.39
CA SER A 145 25.50 19.10 -4.83
C SER A 145 25.90 17.78 -5.52
N GLY A 146 24.91 17.01 -5.92
CA GLY A 146 25.07 15.84 -6.79
C GLY A 146 24.03 15.93 -7.90
N THR A 147 24.41 15.62 -9.10
CA THR A 147 23.61 15.68 -10.33
C THR A 147 22.30 14.89 -10.16
N THR A 148 21.17 15.57 -10.15
CA THR A 148 19.84 14.96 -10.03
C THR A 148 19.51 14.24 -11.33
N LEU A 149 19.44 12.91 -11.31
CA LEU A 149 18.75 12.15 -12.35
C LEU A 149 17.25 12.48 -12.21
N THR A 150 16.74 13.19 -13.19
CA THR A 150 15.33 13.59 -13.25
C THR A 150 14.47 12.33 -13.36
N ARG A 151 13.62 12.10 -12.37
CA ARG A 151 12.61 11.02 -12.42
C ARG A 151 11.76 11.26 -13.67
N THR A 152 11.90 10.39 -14.67
CA THR A 152 11.16 10.48 -15.92
C THR A 152 9.67 10.40 -15.59
N SER A 153 8.90 11.43 -15.94
CA SER A 153 7.46 11.41 -15.72
C SER A 153 6.81 10.41 -16.69
N LEU A 154 5.61 9.91 -16.37
CA LEU A 154 4.85 9.04 -17.29
C LEU A 154 4.68 9.67 -18.69
N LYS A 155 4.74 11.00 -18.79
CA LYS A 155 4.64 11.73 -20.06
C LYS A 155 5.90 11.62 -20.93
N ASP A 156 7.04 11.35 -20.33
CA ASP A 156 8.35 11.40 -21.00
C ASP A 156 8.83 10.01 -21.43
N CYS A 157 8.14 8.94 -21.00
CA CYS A 157 8.45 7.56 -21.38
C CYS A 157 7.71 7.21 -22.67
N THR A 158 8.33 7.43 -23.82
CA THR A 158 7.76 7.11 -25.14
C THR A 158 8.19 5.75 -25.68
N THR A 159 9.10 5.08 -25.00
CA THR A 159 9.65 3.78 -25.40
C THR A 159 9.92 2.94 -24.16
N SER A 160 9.38 1.73 -24.11
CA SER A 160 9.63 0.79 -23.03
C SER A 160 11.07 0.24 -23.08
N LEU A 161 11.66 -0.02 -21.94
CA LEU A 161 12.93 -0.75 -21.81
C LEU A 161 12.85 -2.13 -22.46
N LEU A 162 11.67 -2.75 -22.45
CA LEU A 162 11.40 -4.07 -23.04
C LEU A 162 11.36 -4.06 -24.58
N ALA A 163 11.50 -2.90 -25.23
CA ALA A 163 11.43 -2.76 -26.69
C ALA A 163 12.53 -3.52 -27.42
N SER A 164 13.67 -3.76 -26.78
CA SER A 164 14.80 -4.43 -27.41
C SER A 164 15.64 -5.20 -26.38
N GLY A 165 16.54 -6.04 -26.88
CA GLY A 165 17.46 -6.81 -26.06
C GLY A 165 16.86 -8.12 -25.57
N ARG A 166 17.63 -8.81 -24.76
CA ARG A 166 17.21 -10.05 -24.10
C ARG A 166 16.69 -9.75 -22.71
N TRP A 167 15.54 -10.30 -22.38
CA TRP A 167 14.90 -10.16 -21.08
C TRP A 167 14.45 -11.52 -20.55
N THR A 168 14.86 -11.84 -19.32
CA THR A 168 14.40 -13.03 -18.60
C THR A 168 13.55 -12.59 -17.40
N LYS A 169 12.31 -13.05 -17.34
CA LYS A 169 11.39 -12.80 -16.23
C LYS A 169 11.66 -13.77 -15.11
N ILE A 170 11.72 -13.26 -13.87
CA ILE A 170 11.86 -14.02 -12.62
C ILE A 170 10.74 -13.66 -11.66
N GLY A 171 10.38 -14.60 -10.77
CA GLY A 171 9.37 -14.45 -9.73
C GLY A 171 9.97 -14.47 -8.33
N VAL A 172 9.35 -13.73 -7.41
CA VAL A 172 9.64 -13.72 -5.96
C VAL A 172 8.34 -13.83 -5.18
N ARG A 173 8.26 -14.77 -4.23
CA ARG A 173 7.04 -14.99 -3.43
C ARG A 173 6.94 -14.07 -2.24
N ASN A 174 8.04 -13.90 -1.54
CA ASN A 174 8.12 -13.12 -0.31
C ASN A 174 8.84 -11.78 -0.57
N THR A 175 8.71 -10.85 0.36
CA THR A 175 9.53 -9.64 0.39
C THR A 175 10.80 -9.91 1.18
N GLY A 176 11.97 -9.69 0.58
CA GLY A 176 13.25 -9.99 1.21
C GLY A 176 14.46 -9.79 0.29
N VAL A 177 15.60 -10.35 0.68
CA VAL A 177 16.83 -10.30 -0.12
C VAL A 177 17.04 -11.64 -0.81
N PHE A 178 17.15 -11.58 -2.14
CA PHE A 178 17.29 -12.74 -3.00
C PHE A 178 18.70 -12.84 -3.53
N LYS A 179 19.21 -14.09 -3.61
CA LYS A 179 20.47 -14.42 -4.28
C LYS A 179 20.22 -15.08 -5.63
N ILE A 180 20.91 -14.61 -6.65
CA ILE A 180 21.00 -15.31 -7.93
C ILE A 180 22.48 -15.61 -8.17
N THR A 181 22.80 -16.88 -8.24
CA THR A 181 24.18 -17.33 -8.45
C THR A 181 24.62 -17.16 -9.89
N ASN A 182 25.93 -17.03 -10.13
CA ASN A 182 26.48 -16.99 -11.48
C ASN A 182 26.14 -18.27 -12.28
N ALA A 183 25.99 -19.40 -11.61
CA ALA A 183 25.58 -20.67 -12.23
C ALA A 183 24.12 -20.60 -12.74
N GLU A 184 23.20 -20.06 -11.94
CA GLU A 184 21.80 -19.84 -12.32
C GLU A 184 21.70 -18.83 -13.46
N LEU A 185 22.42 -17.72 -13.41
CA LEU A 185 22.46 -16.73 -14.49
C LEU A 185 22.95 -17.37 -15.81
N LYS A 186 24.00 -18.20 -15.76
CA LYS A 186 24.47 -18.95 -16.93
C LYS A 186 23.41 -19.93 -17.44
N LYS A 187 22.71 -20.62 -16.55
CA LYS A 187 21.60 -21.53 -16.91
C LYS A 187 20.43 -20.77 -17.56
N MET A 188 20.15 -19.57 -17.12
CA MET A 188 19.20 -18.66 -17.77
C MET A 188 19.71 -18.14 -19.13
N GLY A 189 21.01 -18.43 -19.45
CA GLY A 189 21.69 -18.18 -20.73
C GLY A 189 22.44 -16.85 -20.78
N PHE A 190 22.70 -16.21 -19.64
CA PHE A 190 23.59 -15.04 -19.58
C PHE A 190 25.05 -15.50 -19.62
N SER A 191 25.74 -15.22 -20.70
CA SER A 191 27.17 -15.57 -20.86
C SER A 191 28.09 -14.77 -19.96
N ARG A 192 27.67 -13.55 -19.58
CA ARG A 192 28.39 -12.61 -18.72
C ARG A 192 27.55 -12.28 -17.46
N PRO A 193 27.51 -13.20 -16.45
CA PRO A 193 26.73 -12.98 -15.22
C PRO A 193 27.05 -11.68 -14.50
N GLU A 194 28.31 -11.24 -14.56
CA GLU A 194 28.77 -9.99 -13.95
C GLU A 194 28.15 -8.72 -14.56
N LYS A 195 27.58 -8.81 -15.77
CA LYS A 195 26.89 -7.71 -16.46
C LYS A 195 25.38 -7.72 -16.23
N VAL A 196 24.85 -8.76 -15.59
CA VAL A 196 23.40 -8.88 -15.41
C VAL A 196 22.90 -7.79 -14.47
N ARG A 197 21.77 -7.20 -14.83
CA ARG A 197 21.03 -6.15 -14.11
C ARG A 197 19.60 -6.60 -13.87
N VAL A 198 18.97 -6.08 -12.83
CA VAL A 198 17.60 -6.42 -12.41
C VAL A 198 16.73 -5.18 -12.54
N PHE A 199 15.55 -5.32 -13.13
CA PHE A 199 14.58 -4.24 -13.35
C PHE A 199 13.21 -4.63 -12.83
N GLY A 200 12.46 -3.66 -12.27
CA GLY A 200 11.11 -3.84 -11.77
C GLY A 200 10.91 -3.32 -10.35
N TYR A 201 9.71 -3.47 -9.85
CA TYR A 201 9.32 -3.03 -8.51
C TYR A 201 8.49 -4.07 -7.73
N GLY A 202 8.39 -5.30 -8.27
CA GLY A 202 7.79 -6.45 -7.60
C GLY A 202 6.27 -6.49 -7.62
N GLY A 203 5.69 -7.15 -6.62
CA GLY A 203 4.32 -7.63 -6.63
C GLY A 203 3.34 -6.94 -5.68
N TYR A 204 3.70 -5.88 -4.98
CA TYR A 204 2.74 -5.16 -4.13
C TYR A 204 1.56 -4.64 -4.94
N LEU A 205 0.35 -4.68 -4.35
CA LEU A 205 -0.84 -4.15 -4.98
C LEU A 205 -0.63 -2.68 -5.36
N LEU A 206 -0.89 -2.34 -6.61
CA LEU A 206 -0.72 -0.98 -7.11
C LEU A 206 -1.82 -0.05 -6.58
N SER A 207 -1.44 1.18 -6.26
CA SER A 207 -2.41 2.20 -5.88
C SER A 207 -3.40 2.47 -7.01
N GLN A 208 -4.68 2.55 -6.66
CA GLN A 208 -5.73 2.94 -7.59
C GLN A 208 -5.78 4.47 -7.83
N ARG A 209 -4.97 5.25 -7.15
CA ARG A 209 -4.88 6.70 -7.36
C ARG A 209 -4.01 7.00 -8.57
N PHE A 210 -4.47 7.89 -9.44
CA PHE A 210 -3.81 8.18 -10.73
C PHE A 210 -2.43 8.84 -10.61
N ASN A 211 -2.14 9.50 -9.51
CA ASN A 211 -0.87 10.19 -9.25
C ASN A 211 0.11 9.35 -8.43
N GLU A 212 -0.31 8.18 -7.96
CA GLU A 212 0.52 7.28 -7.16
C GLU A 212 0.90 6.07 -8.01
N HIS A 213 2.09 6.09 -8.58
CA HIS A 213 2.69 4.96 -9.30
C HIS A 213 4.20 4.92 -9.03
N PRO A 214 4.78 3.72 -8.96
CA PRO A 214 6.19 3.58 -8.56
C PRO A 214 7.15 4.17 -9.61
N ALA A 215 6.88 3.98 -10.90
CA ALA A 215 7.72 4.47 -11.98
C ALA A 215 6.94 4.56 -13.30
N ALA A 216 7.50 5.30 -14.27
CA ALA A 216 6.95 5.40 -15.63
C ALA A 216 7.17 4.11 -16.43
N ASP A 217 8.33 3.48 -16.27
CA ASP A 217 8.72 2.17 -16.80
C ASP A 217 9.40 1.38 -15.69
N LEU A 218 10.05 0.29 -16.00
CA LEU A 218 10.72 -0.60 -15.06
C LEU A 218 11.97 0.09 -14.46
N PRO A 219 12.00 0.44 -13.17
CA PRO A 219 13.20 0.98 -12.54
C PRO A 219 14.25 -0.12 -12.39
N GLU A 220 15.51 0.25 -12.44
CA GLU A 220 16.59 -0.65 -12.09
C GLU A 220 16.65 -0.84 -10.56
N VAL A 221 16.91 -2.08 -10.13
CA VAL A 221 17.06 -2.45 -8.73
C VAL A 221 18.56 -2.51 -8.39
N PRO A 222 19.01 -1.87 -7.30
CA PRO A 222 20.39 -1.98 -6.83
C PRO A 222 20.82 -3.42 -6.57
N LEU A 223 22.05 -3.74 -6.95
CA LEU A 223 22.63 -5.05 -6.73
C LEU A 223 23.86 -4.96 -5.80
N LEU A 224 23.98 -5.91 -4.87
CA LEU A 224 25.27 -6.25 -4.25
C LEU A 224 25.89 -7.39 -5.06
N ARG A 225 27.01 -7.08 -5.71
CA ARG A 225 27.76 -8.07 -6.51
C ARG A 225 28.68 -8.87 -5.60
N LEU A 226 28.54 -10.18 -5.65
CA LEU A 226 29.38 -11.14 -4.96
C LEU A 226 30.28 -11.85 -5.97
N SER A 227 31.31 -12.56 -5.49
CA SER A 227 32.16 -13.38 -6.35
C SER A 227 31.40 -14.53 -7.05
N ASP A 228 30.33 -15.01 -6.43
CA ASP A 228 29.54 -16.15 -6.89
C ASP A 228 28.12 -15.81 -7.37
N GLY A 229 27.73 -14.51 -7.40
CA GLY A 229 26.41 -14.09 -7.83
C GLY A 229 26.08 -12.65 -7.46
N VAL A 230 24.77 -12.37 -7.39
CA VAL A 230 24.25 -11.06 -7.03
C VAL A 230 23.17 -11.18 -5.97
N LEU A 231 23.06 -10.17 -5.09
CA LEU A 231 21.95 -9.99 -4.16
C LEU A 231 21.14 -8.77 -4.59
N PHE A 232 19.82 -8.84 -4.43
CA PHE A 232 18.91 -7.72 -4.60
C PHE A 232 17.73 -7.81 -3.63
N TYR A 233 17.12 -6.66 -3.34
CA TYR A 233 15.89 -6.60 -2.55
C TYR A 233 14.69 -6.76 -3.47
N GLY A 234 13.89 -7.82 -3.22
CA GLY A 234 12.69 -8.13 -3.97
C GLY A 234 11.42 -7.99 -3.13
N ARG A 235 10.33 -7.57 -3.75
CA ARG A 235 9.00 -7.42 -3.14
C ARG A 235 8.04 -8.48 -3.67
N GLY A 236 7.54 -9.34 -2.77
CA GLY A 236 6.47 -10.30 -3.03
C GLY A 236 5.12 -9.60 -3.19
N THR A 237 4.04 -10.32 -2.87
CA THR A 237 2.66 -9.85 -3.08
C THR A 237 1.99 -9.29 -1.83
N VAL A 238 2.62 -9.41 -0.65
CA VAL A 238 2.08 -8.91 0.62
C VAL A 238 2.86 -7.68 1.06
N SER A 239 2.16 -6.57 1.21
CA SER A 239 2.65 -5.33 1.78
C SER A 239 2.00 -5.04 3.14
N TRP A 240 2.56 -4.10 3.87
CA TRP A 240 2.09 -3.70 5.18
C TRP A 240 1.89 -2.19 5.23
N LYS A 241 0.65 -1.77 5.39
CA LYS A 241 0.28 -0.36 5.52
C LYS A 241 0.10 0.02 6.98
N LEU A 242 0.35 1.26 7.29
CA LEU A 242 0.07 1.80 8.61
C LEU A 242 -1.44 1.78 8.88
N SER A 243 -1.84 1.34 10.08
CA SER A 243 -3.24 1.39 10.52
C SER A 243 -3.74 2.84 10.58
N SER A 244 -5.05 3.03 10.53
CA SER A 244 -5.65 4.38 10.54
C SER A 244 -5.33 5.20 11.79
N ASP A 245 -5.05 4.53 12.90
CA ASP A 245 -4.67 5.14 14.18
C ASP A 245 -3.14 5.23 14.39
N ASN A 246 -2.36 4.82 13.37
CA ASN A 246 -0.89 4.82 13.38
C ASN A 246 -0.24 3.98 14.50
N THR A 247 -0.89 2.91 14.96
CA THR A 247 -0.40 2.10 16.10
C THR A 247 0.23 0.77 15.70
N TYR A 248 -0.14 0.21 14.55
CA TYR A 248 0.37 -1.06 14.04
C TYR A 248 0.31 -1.12 12.50
N PHE A 249 0.74 -2.23 11.91
CA PHE A 249 0.70 -2.42 10.47
C PHE A 249 -0.41 -3.39 10.07
N VAL A 250 -1.18 -3.00 9.05
CA VAL A 250 -2.23 -3.81 8.44
C VAL A 250 -1.70 -4.46 7.18
N ARG A 251 -1.94 -5.75 7.06
CA ARG A 251 -1.59 -6.54 5.87
C ARG A 251 -2.43 -6.08 4.68
N GLU A 252 -1.77 -5.90 3.54
CA GLU A 252 -2.41 -5.73 2.23
C GLU A 252 -1.80 -6.73 1.25
N ARG A 253 -2.65 -7.52 0.59
CA ARG A 253 -2.22 -8.51 -0.39
C ARG A 253 -2.62 -8.10 -1.80
N ASN A 254 -1.77 -8.41 -2.77
CA ASN A 254 -2.16 -8.42 -4.17
C ASN A 254 -2.99 -9.69 -4.44
N PHE A 255 -4.27 -9.51 -4.76
CA PHE A 255 -5.22 -10.61 -5.00
C PHE A 255 -5.09 -11.25 -6.39
N TYR A 256 -4.28 -10.68 -7.26
CA TYR A 256 -4.20 -11.09 -8.65
C TYR A 256 -2.99 -11.98 -8.92
N SER A 257 -2.06 -12.07 -7.97
CA SER A 257 -0.81 -12.82 -8.13
C SER A 257 -0.32 -13.39 -6.80
N ASP A 258 0.35 -14.55 -6.88
CA ASP A 258 1.08 -15.16 -5.75
C ASP A 258 2.56 -14.79 -5.76
N GLU A 259 3.04 -14.12 -6.82
CA GLU A 259 4.43 -13.73 -7.01
C GLU A 259 4.54 -12.28 -7.48
N GLY A 260 5.58 -11.60 -7.01
CA GLY A 260 6.07 -10.36 -7.60
C GLY A 260 7.11 -10.67 -8.67
N TYR A 261 7.15 -9.90 -9.74
CA TYR A 261 8.05 -10.18 -10.86
C TYR A 261 9.09 -9.09 -11.08
N TYR A 262 10.23 -9.53 -11.63
CA TYR A 262 11.36 -8.73 -12.05
C TYR A 262 11.89 -9.23 -13.38
N PHE A 263 12.73 -8.41 -14.04
CA PHE A 263 13.30 -8.69 -15.35
C PHE A 263 14.82 -8.57 -15.30
N LEU A 264 15.49 -9.58 -15.81
CA LEU A 264 16.95 -9.64 -15.94
C LEU A 264 17.37 -9.32 -17.36
N THR A 265 18.44 -8.54 -17.50
CA THR A 265 19.09 -8.26 -18.79
C THR A 265 20.59 -8.04 -18.61
N ASP A 266 21.38 -8.29 -19.65
CA ASP A 266 22.79 -7.94 -19.73
C ASP A 266 23.07 -6.82 -20.76
N ARG A 267 22.05 -6.00 -21.05
CA ARG A 267 22.14 -4.86 -21.96
C ARG A 267 23.09 -3.81 -21.42
N GLU A 268 24.06 -3.41 -22.23
CA GLU A 268 25.04 -2.37 -21.90
C GLU A 268 24.66 -0.98 -22.44
N ASP A 269 23.67 -0.90 -23.33
CA ASP A 269 23.15 0.36 -23.88
C ASP A 269 22.19 1.12 -22.95
N ILE A 270 21.74 0.49 -21.85
CA ILE A 270 21.01 1.17 -20.80
C ILE A 270 22.01 1.85 -19.87
N PRO A 271 21.90 3.17 -19.60
CA PRO A 271 22.79 3.87 -18.66
C PRO A 271 22.88 3.13 -17.32
N GLU A 272 24.09 3.05 -16.75
CA GLU A 272 24.26 2.45 -15.43
C GLU A 272 23.56 3.31 -14.38
N MET A 273 22.87 2.64 -13.45
CA MET A 273 22.23 3.30 -12.32
C MET A 273 23.30 3.62 -11.27
N GLU A 274 23.35 4.86 -10.85
CA GLU A 274 24.12 5.28 -9.69
C GLU A 274 23.23 5.13 -8.44
N VAL A 275 23.63 4.25 -7.50
CA VAL A 275 22.88 4.08 -6.25
C VAL A 275 23.15 5.29 -5.36
N GLU A 276 22.11 6.06 -5.07
CA GLU A 276 22.21 7.21 -4.17
C GLU A 276 22.68 6.77 -2.78
N VAL A 277 23.67 7.47 -2.24
CA VAL A 277 24.17 7.25 -0.89
C VAL A 277 23.62 8.33 0.02
N LEU A 278 22.81 7.91 1.00
CA LEU A 278 22.25 8.79 2.03
C LEU A 278 23.18 8.78 3.25
N SER A 279 23.83 9.90 3.51
CA SER A 279 24.70 10.04 4.68
C SER A 279 23.89 10.13 5.97
N SER A 280 24.37 9.46 7.02
CA SER A 280 23.87 9.65 8.39
C SER A 280 24.06 11.09 8.83
N LEU A 281 23.13 11.63 9.62
CA LEU A 281 23.36 12.88 10.33
C LEU A 281 24.56 12.73 11.28
N LYS A 282 25.34 13.81 11.44
CA LYS A 282 26.61 13.77 12.18
C LYS A 282 26.42 13.46 13.66
N GLU A 283 25.40 14.05 14.26
CA GLU A 283 25.11 13.89 15.70
C GLU A 283 24.04 12.81 15.91
N PRO A 284 24.22 11.93 16.90
CA PRO A 284 23.21 10.98 17.30
C PRO A 284 21.99 11.71 17.89
N SER A 285 20.79 11.32 17.46
CA SER A 285 19.55 11.82 18.06
C SER A 285 19.33 11.29 19.47
N ALA A 286 18.62 12.05 20.30
CA ALA A 286 18.11 11.57 21.60
C ALA A 286 17.12 10.40 21.45
N ASN A 287 16.40 10.32 20.31
CA ASN A 287 15.56 9.19 19.96
C ASN A 287 16.41 8.05 19.38
N ARG A 288 16.95 7.21 20.25
CA ARG A 288 17.78 6.05 19.89
C ARG A 288 16.95 4.78 19.92
N LEU A 289 16.87 4.09 18.79
CA LEU A 289 16.08 2.88 18.64
C LEU A 289 16.96 1.64 18.52
N THR A 290 16.81 0.73 19.48
CA THR A 290 17.37 -0.62 19.50
C THR A 290 16.30 -1.68 19.21
N THR A 291 15.07 -1.26 18.93
CA THR A 291 13.90 -2.09 18.62
C THR A 291 13.14 -1.51 17.44
N PHE A 292 12.28 -2.32 16.84
CA PHE A 292 11.47 -1.94 15.69
C PHE A 292 10.14 -2.68 15.66
N ASN A 293 9.20 -2.21 14.83
CA ASN A 293 7.90 -2.86 14.62
C ASN A 293 8.03 -4.00 13.60
N SER A 294 7.84 -5.21 14.06
CA SER A 294 7.89 -6.44 13.26
C SER A 294 6.51 -7.09 13.17
N TYR A 295 6.39 -8.13 12.35
CA TYR A 295 5.17 -8.88 12.18
C TYR A 295 5.45 -10.36 11.92
N ALA A 296 4.44 -11.19 12.20
CA ALA A 296 4.35 -12.56 11.74
C ALA A 296 2.99 -12.77 11.08
N LEU A 297 2.97 -13.52 9.97
CA LEU A 297 1.78 -13.76 9.17
C LEU A 297 1.62 -15.27 8.94
N HIS A 298 0.42 -15.79 9.20
CA HIS A 298 -0.06 -17.06 8.68
C HIS A 298 -1.17 -16.80 7.69
N GLU A 299 -0.98 -17.19 6.45
CA GLU A 299 -1.93 -17.01 5.35
C GLU A 299 -1.72 -18.12 4.32
N LYS A 300 -2.82 -18.72 3.87
CA LYS A 300 -2.85 -19.70 2.78
C LYS A 300 -4.01 -19.41 1.85
N GLU A 301 -3.70 -19.20 0.59
CA GLU A 301 -4.64 -18.84 -0.46
C GLU A 301 -4.95 -20.04 -1.35
N VAL A 302 -5.76 -20.99 -0.87
CA VAL A 302 -5.99 -22.28 -1.54
C VAL A 302 -7.47 -22.50 -1.89
N TYR A 303 -8.39 -22.12 -1.01
CA TYR A 303 -9.80 -22.47 -1.14
C TYR A 303 -10.67 -21.26 -1.50
N SER A 304 -11.54 -21.45 -2.48
CA SER A 304 -12.62 -20.50 -2.82
C SER A 304 -14.00 -21.11 -2.57
N TRP A 305 -14.91 -20.38 -1.96
CA TRP A 305 -16.29 -20.83 -1.68
C TRP A 305 -17.12 -21.16 -2.93
N ALA A 306 -16.77 -20.62 -4.08
CA ALA A 306 -17.53 -20.77 -5.32
C ALA A 306 -16.67 -20.89 -6.57
N SER A 307 -15.38 -21.22 -6.41
CA SER A 307 -14.39 -21.24 -7.48
C SER A 307 -14.27 -19.90 -8.24
N THR A 308 -14.68 -18.82 -7.58
CA THR A 308 -14.65 -17.44 -8.10
C THR A 308 -14.29 -16.46 -6.99
N GLY A 309 -14.01 -15.22 -7.38
CA GLY A 309 -13.70 -14.15 -6.44
C GLY A 309 -12.19 -13.96 -6.23
N ARG A 310 -11.86 -12.88 -5.55
CA ARG A 310 -10.48 -12.46 -5.29
C ARG A 310 -9.94 -12.92 -3.94
N GLN A 311 -10.83 -13.34 -3.03
CA GLN A 311 -10.45 -13.75 -1.69
C GLN A 311 -10.45 -15.26 -1.61
N LEU A 312 -9.32 -15.81 -1.27
CA LEU A 312 -9.11 -17.23 -1.01
C LEU A 312 -8.91 -17.45 0.49
N TYR A 313 -8.96 -18.69 0.91
CA TYR A 313 -8.91 -19.09 2.30
C TYR A 313 -8.02 -20.32 2.45
N GLU A 314 -7.65 -20.65 3.68
CA GLU A 314 -6.98 -21.90 3.99
C GLU A 314 -7.86 -23.10 3.62
N ASP A 315 -7.22 -24.18 3.19
CA ASP A 315 -7.87 -25.45 2.81
C ASP A 315 -8.50 -26.21 4.00
N TYR A 316 -8.05 -25.94 5.23
CA TYR A 316 -8.62 -26.56 6.43
C TYR A 316 -10.06 -26.09 6.67
N ASP A 317 -11.01 -27.05 6.71
CA ASP A 317 -12.39 -26.78 7.04
C ASP A 317 -12.68 -27.09 8.52
N TYR A 318 -13.09 -26.08 9.25
CA TYR A 318 -13.50 -26.23 10.64
C TYR A 318 -14.77 -27.07 10.81
N ALA A 319 -15.40 -27.53 9.72
CA ALA A 319 -16.44 -28.56 9.75
C ALA A 319 -15.88 -29.93 10.19
N THR A 320 -14.62 -30.22 9.92
CA THR A 320 -13.97 -31.49 10.28
C THR A 320 -13.40 -31.51 11.70
N GLY A 321 -13.06 -30.33 12.23
CA GLY A 321 -12.60 -30.12 13.60
C GLY A 321 -12.82 -28.67 14.00
N ASN A 322 -13.46 -28.40 15.13
CA ASN A 322 -13.84 -27.07 15.53
C ASN A 322 -12.69 -26.18 16.03
N THR A 323 -11.51 -26.74 16.25
CA THR A 323 -10.34 -26.02 16.79
C THR A 323 -9.07 -26.41 16.03
N LYS A 324 -8.22 -25.41 15.75
CA LYS A 324 -6.89 -25.59 15.14
C LYS A 324 -5.87 -24.67 15.78
N ASN A 325 -4.64 -25.19 15.98
CA ASN A 325 -3.50 -24.46 16.48
C ASN A 325 -2.59 -24.04 15.33
N TYR A 326 -2.09 -22.80 15.40
CA TYR A 326 -1.12 -22.23 14.47
C TYR A 326 0.09 -21.75 15.26
N THR A 327 1.27 -22.23 14.91
CA THR A 327 2.51 -21.77 15.51
C THR A 327 3.09 -20.64 14.67
N LEU A 328 3.25 -19.48 15.26
CA LEU A 328 3.90 -18.32 14.65
C LEU A 328 5.25 -18.08 15.33
N SER A 329 6.28 -17.83 14.51
CA SER A 329 7.60 -17.46 15.00
C SER A 329 7.69 -15.94 15.16
N LEU A 330 8.07 -15.49 16.35
CA LEU A 330 8.27 -14.07 16.71
C LEU A 330 9.73 -13.83 17.13
N PRO A 331 10.71 -14.01 16.21
CA PRO A 331 12.12 -13.95 16.58
C PRO A 331 12.48 -12.61 17.18
N GLY A 332 13.22 -12.64 18.30
CA GLY A 332 13.71 -11.45 19.00
C GLY A 332 12.60 -10.56 19.55
N ILE A 333 11.42 -11.10 19.84
CA ILE A 333 10.33 -10.37 20.50
C ILE A 333 10.83 -9.75 21.81
N VAL A 334 10.44 -8.50 22.05
CA VAL A 334 10.70 -7.81 23.31
C VAL A 334 9.58 -8.16 24.28
N PRO A 335 9.87 -8.85 25.39
CA PRO A 335 8.86 -9.16 26.41
C PRO A 335 8.23 -7.89 26.99
N GLU A 336 6.98 -8.00 27.42
CA GLU A 336 6.23 -6.92 28.07
C GLU A 336 5.93 -5.68 27.20
N ASP A 337 6.26 -5.75 25.90
CA ASP A 337 5.88 -4.71 24.94
C ASP A 337 4.55 -5.05 24.24
N SER A 338 4.03 -4.13 23.45
CA SER A 338 2.72 -4.27 22.81
C SER A 338 2.72 -5.33 21.70
N VAL A 339 1.70 -6.19 21.72
CA VAL A 339 1.38 -7.15 20.66
C VAL A 339 -0.01 -6.83 20.13
N TRP A 340 -0.15 -6.82 18.79
CA TRP A 340 -1.44 -6.62 18.10
C TRP A 340 -1.74 -7.87 17.29
N LEU A 341 -2.94 -8.41 17.45
CA LEU A 341 -3.46 -9.54 16.70
C LEU A 341 -4.55 -9.04 15.75
N THR A 342 -4.48 -9.44 14.50
CA THR A 342 -5.59 -9.37 13.56
C THR A 342 -5.83 -10.76 12.96
N THR A 343 -7.08 -11.23 13.01
CA THR A 343 -7.49 -12.46 12.35
C THR A 343 -8.74 -12.20 11.53
N VAL A 344 -8.85 -12.86 10.39
CA VAL A 344 -10.05 -12.87 9.56
C VAL A 344 -10.49 -14.30 9.33
N PHE A 345 -11.78 -14.55 9.51
CA PHE A 345 -12.38 -15.86 9.40
C PHE A 345 -13.71 -15.75 8.63
N ALA A 346 -14.01 -16.73 7.80
CA ALA A 346 -15.27 -16.79 7.08
C ALA A 346 -16.00 -18.10 7.37
N ALA A 347 -17.35 -18.04 7.38
CA ALA A 347 -18.18 -19.22 7.54
C ALA A 347 -19.36 -19.21 6.57
N ARG A 348 -19.74 -20.41 6.16
CA ARG A 348 -21.00 -20.68 5.45
C ARG A 348 -21.95 -21.37 6.41
N SER A 349 -22.93 -20.62 6.92
CA SER A 349 -24.00 -21.10 7.81
C SER A 349 -25.33 -20.58 7.33
N ILE A 350 -26.29 -21.47 7.10
CA ILE A 350 -27.63 -21.11 6.62
C ILE A 350 -28.57 -21.10 7.81
N GLY A 351 -29.27 -19.99 8.01
CA GLY A 351 -30.34 -19.86 9.01
C GLY A 351 -29.89 -19.64 10.46
N ALA A 352 -28.61 -19.86 10.79
CA ALA A 352 -28.07 -19.65 12.14
C ALA A 352 -26.72 -18.94 12.10
N SER A 353 -26.54 -17.93 12.94
CA SER A 353 -25.24 -17.27 13.13
C SER A 353 -24.26 -18.21 13.85
N THR A 354 -23.00 -18.03 13.58
CA THR A 354 -21.88 -18.73 14.21
C THR A 354 -20.90 -17.74 14.81
N TYR A 355 -19.92 -18.20 15.57
CA TYR A 355 -18.87 -17.33 16.07
C TYR A 355 -17.55 -18.08 16.14
N TYR A 356 -16.49 -17.33 15.98
CA TYR A 356 -15.17 -17.85 16.23
C TYR A 356 -14.48 -17.09 17.37
N SER A 357 -13.58 -17.79 18.05
CA SER A 357 -12.75 -17.22 19.10
C SER A 357 -11.28 -17.48 18.80
N VAL A 358 -10.43 -16.60 19.28
CA VAL A 358 -8.99 -16.71 19.15
C VAL A 358 -8.35 -16.64 20.52
N ALA A 359 -7.49 -17.61 20.83
CA ALA A 359 -6.64 -17.61 21.99
C ALA A 359 -5.17 -17.56 21.58
N VAL A 360 -4.34 -16.88 22.36
CA VAL A 360 -2.88 -16.83 22.18
C VAL A 360 -2.25 -17.41 23.43
N ASN A 361 -1.44 -18.46 23.26
CA ASN A 361 -0.83 -19.22 24.35
C ASN A 361 -1.83 -19.62 25.45
N GLY A 362 -3.02 -20.09 25.01
CA GLY A 362 -4.11 -20.52 25.90
C GLY A 362 -4.98 -19.40 26.46
N LYS A 363 -4.60 -18.13 26.32
CA LYS A 363 -5.41 -16.99 26.80
C LYS A 363 -6.31 -16.46 25.69
N VAL A 364 -7.64 -16.46 25.89
CA VAL A 364 -8.59 -15.90 24.93
C VAL A 364 -8.33 -14.41 24.74
N ARG A 365 -8.18 -13.99 23.47
CA ARG A 365 -7.90 -12.60 23.09
C ARG A 365 -9.09 -11.93 22.42
N GLY A 366 -10.04 -12.70 21.88
CA GLY A 366 -11.23 -12.14 21.27
C GLY A 366 -12.16 -13.20 20.70
N ASN A 367 -13.36 -12.75 20.37
CA ASN A 367 -14.36 -13.52 19.62
C ASN A 367 -15.12 -12.60 18.65
N ALA A 368 -15.67 -13.17 17.60
CA ALA A 368 -16.48 -12.45 16.64
C ALA A 368 -17.62 -13.32 16.12
N THR A 369 -18.78 -12.70 15.90
CA THR A 369 -19.97 -13.36 15.33
C THR A 369 -19.92 -13.31 13.81
N LEU A 370 -20.26 -14.41 13.19
CA LEU A 370 -20.45 -14.55 11.75
C LEU A 370 -21.96 -14.65 11.48
N ALA A 371 -22.47 -13.70 10.71
CA ALA A 371 -23.89 -13.65 10.38
C ALA A 371 -24.31 -14.88 9.56
N SER A 372 -25.52 -15.35 9.80
CA SER A 372 -26.11 -16.41 8.97
C SER A 372 -26.43 -15.91 7.57
N ILE A 373 -26.47 -16.84 6.63
CA ILE A 373 -26.96 -16.61 5.27
C ILE A 373 -28.44 -17.03 5.24
N SER A 374 -29.33 -16.20 4.69
CA SER A 374 -30.70 -16.59 4.49
C SER A 374 -30.80 -17.68 3.41
N SER A 375 -31.82 -18.55 3.49
CA SER A 375 -32.08 -19.60 2.50
C SER A 375 -32.22 -19.05 1.08
N ASP A 376 -32.80 -17.86 0.95
CA ASP A 376 -33.07 -17.21 -0.34
C ASP A 376 -31.78 -16.60 -0.95
N ASN A 377 -30.80 -16.24 -0.11
CA ASN A 377 -29.56 -15.61 -0.53
C ASN A 377 -28.38 -16.58 -0.69
N GLN A 378 -28.52 -17.85 -0.36
CA GLN A 378 -27.43 -18.84 -0.34
C GLN A 378 -26.74 -19.07 -1.68
N TYR A 379 -27.37 -18.70 -2.78
CA TYR A 379 -26.80 -18.81 -4.14
C TYR A 379 -25.92 -17.59 -4.51
N TYR A 380 -26.18 -16.45 -3.91
CA TYR A 380 -25.45 -15.19 -4.15
C TYR A 380 -24.38 -14.95 -3.07
N THR A 381 -24.74 -15.10 -1.80
CA THR A 381 -23.81 -14.99 -0.67
C THR A 381 -23.27 -16.37 -0.32
N ARG A 382 -22.00 -16.63 -0.57
CA ARG A 382 -21.40 -17.95 -0.35
C ARG A 382 -20.86 -18.14 1.05
N ALA A 383 -20.35 -17.07 1.68
CA ALA A 383 -19.90 -17.06 3.06
C ALA A 383 -20.03 -15.64 3.63
N THR A 384 -20.07 -15.53 4.93
CA THR A 384 -19.93 -14.26 5.67
C THR A 384 -18.60 -14.27 6.39
N SER A 385 -17.96 -13.11 6.51
CA SER A 385 -16.66 -12.98 7.20
C SER A 385 -16.75 -12.05 8.39
N ALA A 386 -15.87 -12.27 9.35
CA ALA A 386 -15.69 -11.39 10.49
C ALA A 386 -14.18 -11.28 10.82
N SER A 387 -13.79 -10.19 11.48
CA SER A 387 -12.42 -9.97 11.93
C SER A 387 -12.37 -9.78 13.44
N ILE A 388 -11.27 -10.21 14.03
CA ILE A 388 -10.89 -9.87 15.41
C ILE A 388 -9.62 -9.04 15.32
N SER A 389 -9.65 -7.83 15.89
CA SER A 389 -8.47 -6.99 16.06
C SER A 389 -8.38 -6.62 17.53
N THR A 390 -7.25 -6.93 18.18
CA THR A 390 -7.04 -6.72 19.61
C THR A 390 -5.56 -6.50 19.90
N SER A 391 -5.26 -5.84 21.01
CA SER A 391 -3.90 -5.62 21.46
C SER A 391 -3.78 -5.84 22.97
N TRP A 392 -2.57 -6.17 23.42
CA TRP A 392 -2.25 -6.35 24.84
C TRP A 392 -0.76 -6.13 25.07
N LEU A 393 -0.35 -5.94 26.31
CA LEU A 393 1.05 -6.05 26.69
C LEU A 393 1.41 -7.53 26.79
N GLY A 394 2.35 -7.96 25.96
CA GLY A 394 2.65 -9.36 25.72
C GLY A 394 3.72 -9.91 26.66
N THR A 395 3.58 -11.18 26.98
CA THR A 395 4.65 -12.04 27.53
C THR A 395 4.91 -13.22 26.60
N GLU A 396 4.64 -13.01 25.31
CA GLU A 396 4.76 -14.04 24.28
C GLU A 396 6.22 -14.46 24.10
N SER A 397 6.39 -15.72 23.78
CA SER A 397 7.69 -16.30 23.43
C SER A 397 7.90 -16.26 21.91
N GLU A 398 9.13 -16.53 21.48
CA GLU A 398 9.45 -16.63 20.05
C GLU A 398 8.59 -17.67 19.30
N ASN A 399 8.13 -18.72 20.00
CA ASN A 399 7.17 -19.69 19.46
C ASN A 399 5.81 -19.47 20.10
N THR A 400 4.98 -18.68 19.44
CA THR A 400 3.64 -18.33 19.91
C THR A 400 2.58 -19.18 19.25
N ILE A 401 1.69 -19.77 20.05
CA ILE A 401 0.59 -20.60 19.57
C ILE A 401 -0.69 -19.78 19.53
N VAL A 402 -1.26 -19.63 18.33
CA VAL A 402 -2.57 -19.04 18.13
C VAL A 402 -3.58 -20.15 17.89
N THR A 403 -4.56 -20.27 18.77
CA THR A 403 -5.64 -21.25 18.70
C THR A 403 -6.91 -20.58 18.16
N VAL A 404 -7.43 -21.07 17.05
CA VAL A 404 -8.71 -20.61 16.47
C VAL A 404 -9.76 -21.67 16.72
N THR A 405 -10.90 -21.28 17.29
CA THR A 405 -12.03 -22.19 17.55
C THR A 405 -13.31 -21.64 16.90
N HIS A 406 -13.98 -22.44 16.10
CA HIS A 406 -15.25 -22.11 15.46
C HIS A 406 -16.41 -22.81 16.16
N THR A 407 -17.27 -22.05 16.82
CA THR A 407 -18.50 -22.56 17.46
C THR A 407 -19.66 -22.40 16.50
N ARG A 408 -20.26 -23.52 16.15
CA ARG A 408 -21.19 -23.63 15.02
C ARG A 408 -22.20 -24.77 15.19
N PRO A 409 -23.41 -24.70 14.57
CA PRO A 409 -24.28 -25.86 14.39
C PRO A 409 -23.70 -26.88 13.38
N SER A 410 -24.27 -28.07 13.37
CA SER A 410 -23.93 -29.10 12.36
C SER A 410 -24.21 -28.58 10.94
N GLY A 411 -23.40 -29.03 9.97
CA GLY A 411 -23.53 -28.64 8.56
C GLY A 411 -22.95 -27.29 8.21
N THR A 412 -22.32 -26.59 9.14
CA THR A 412 -21.63 -25.32 8.90
C THR A 412 -20.17 -25.56 8.54
N SER A 413 -19.68 -24.90 7.52
CA SER A 413 -18.28 -24.86 7.11
C SER A 413 -17.65 -23.54 7.54
N GLY A 414 -16.40 -23.56 7.96
CA GLY A 414 -15.64 -22.36 8.37
C GLY A 414 -14.19 -22.45 7.94
N ARG A 415 -13.62 -21.31 7.55
CA ARG A 415 -12.23 -21.24 7.05
C ARG A 415 -11.52 -20.00 7.52
N LEU A 416 -10.26 -20.16 7.87
CA LEU A 416 -9.39 -19.05 8.19
C LEU A 416 -8.93 -18.37 6.88
N ASP A 417 -8.94 -17.03 6.88
CA ASP A 417 -8.29 -16.21 5.86
C ASP A 417 -6.82 -16.02 6.28
N TYR A 418 -6.58 -15.24 7.34
CA TYR A 418 -5.21 -15.05 7.85
C TYR A 418 -5.18 -14.77 9.35
N ILE A 419 -3.97 -14.93 9.91
CA ILE A 419 -3.57 -14.49 11.24
C ILE A 419 -2.36 -13.59 11.09
N ALA A 420 -2.44 -12.35 11.56
CA ALA A 420 -1.32 -11.41 11.61
C ALA A 420 -1.06 -10.99 13.06
N LEU A 421 0.19 -11.13 13.49
CA LEU A 421 0.69 -10.58 14.75
C LEU A 421 1.69 -9.47 14.45
N ASN A 422 1.46 -8.28 14.99
CA ASN A 422 2.45 -7.22 15.05
C ASN A 422 3.06 -7.21 16.44
N TYR A 423 4.37 -7.03 16.55
CA TYR A 423 5.09 -7.04 17.81
C TYR A 423 6.34 -6.18 17.74
N ILE A 424 6.87 -5.81 18.88
CA ILE A 424 8.15 -5.10 18.97
C ILE A 424 9.28 -6.13 18.99
N ARG A 425 10.27 -5.93 18.14
CA ARG A 425 11.41 -6.81 17.95
C ARG A 425 12.71 -6.07 18.20
N SER A 426 13.69 -6.77 18.79
CA SER A 426 15.06 -6.29 18.93
C SER A 426 15.69 -6.04 17.57
N LEU A 427 16.33 -4.89 17.39
CA LEU A 427 17.03 -4.52 16.17
C LEU A 427 18.41 -5.20 16.16
N THR A 428 18.37 -6.52 15.89
CA THR A 428 19.56 -7.40 15.90
C THR A 428 19.60 -8.18 14.61
N LEU A 429 20.68 -8.03 13.85
CA LEU A 429 20.95 -8.77 12.62
C LEU A 429 21.52 -10.15 12.96
N ASN A 430 20.62 -11.12 13.14
CA ASN A 430 20.93 -12.51 13.46
C ASN A 430 20.57 -13.50 12.32
N ALA A 431 20.34 -12.96 11.12
CA ALA A 431 20.00 -13.66 9.89
C ALA A 431 20.79 -13.04 8.72
N PRO A 432 20.79 -13.62 7.52
CA PRO A 432 21.47 -13.06 6.35
C PRO A 432 21.06 -11.62 6.05
N TYR A 433 19.82 -11.28 6.34
CA TYR A 433 19.28 -9.92 6.23
C TYR A 433 18.20 -9.68 7.28
N LEU A 434 17.90 -8.42 7.52
CA LEU A 434 16.81 -7.97 8.39
C LEU A 434 16.12 -6.77 7.77
N THR A 435 14.83 -6.89 7.48
CA THR A 435 13.97 -5.75 7.14
C THR A 435 13.41 -5.13 8.41
N PHE A 436 13.47 -3.82 8.53
CA PHE A 436 12.99 -3.12 9.72
C PHE A 436 12.43 -1.72 9.41
N ARG A 437 11.52 -1.30 10.24
CA ARG A 437 10.90 0.02 10.27
C ARG A 437 10.38 0.30 11.66
N SER A 438 10.28 1.56 12.07
CA SER A 438 9.80 1.88 13.41
C SER A 438 8.82 3.04 13.39
N LEU A 439 7.65 2.83 14.00
CA LEU A 439 6.65 3.89 14.20
C LEU A 439 7.19 5.01 15.10
N ALA A 440 8.13 4.70 15.99
CA ALA A 440 8.77 5.67 16.87
C ALA A 440 9.69 6.65 16.13
N SER A 441 10.01 6.40 14.85
CA SER A 441 10.80 7.29 13.98
C SER A 441 9.96 8.34 13.24
N ILE A 442 8.62 8.19 13.21
CA ILE A 442 7.76 9.09 12.46
C ILE A 442 7.81 10.50 13.07
N ASN A 443 8.11 11.50 12.23
CA ASN A 443 8.24 12.92 12.58
C ASN A 443 9.28 13.19 13.69
N LYS A 444 10.27 12.30 13.85
CA LYS A 444 11.36 12.45 14.80
C LYS A 444 12.70 12.19 14.12
N GLU A 445 13.69 13.03 14.40
CA GLU A 445 15.06 12.66 14.13
C GLU A 445 15.39 11.40 14.93
N THR A 446 15.96 10.40 14.29
CA THR A 446 16.06 9.06 14.88
C THR A 446 17.41 8.42 14.57
N THR A 447 18.06 7.92 15.61
CA THR A 447 19.27 7.08 15.50
C THR A 447 18.86 5.62 15.63
N PHE A 448 19.08 4.84 14.57
CA PHE A 448 18.96 3.37 14.62
C PHE A 448 20.27 2.75 15.08
N VAL A 449 20.18 1.80 16.01
CA VAL A 449 21.32 1.07 16.60
C VAL A 449 21.13 -0.41 16.31
N LEU A 450 21.72 -0.88 15.22
CA LEU A 450 21.61 -2.26 14.75
C LEU A 450 22.77 -3.08 15.35
N SER A 451 22.44 -4.02 16.24
CA SER A 451 23.42 -4.99 16.78
C SER A 451 23.57 -6.21 15.86
N GLY A 452 24.62 -7.01 16.08
CA GLY A 452 24.91 -8.18 15.26
C GLY A 452 25.42 -7.87 13.85
N ALA A 453 25.77 -6.62 13.59
CA ALA A 453 26.35 -6.21 12.32
C ALA A 453 27.81 -6.68 12.18
N THR A 454 28.29 -6.71 10.94
CA THR A 454 29.70 -6.95 10.58
C THR A 454 30.27 -5.72 9.86
N ALA A 455 31.56 -5.71 9.63
CA ALA A 455 32.20 -4.61 8.87
C ALA A 455 31.72 -4.53 7.41
N SER A 456 31.20 -5.62 6.87
CA SER A 456 30.63 -5.71 5.51
C SER A 456 29.12 -5.43 5.46
N THR A 457 28.47 -5.22 6.60
CA THR A 457 27.02 -4.96 6.64
C THR A 457 26.65 -3.75 5.79
N VAL A 458 25.71 -3.93 4.90
CA VAL A 458 25.13 -2.88 4.06
C VAL A 458 23.70 -2.63 4.50
N VAL A 459 23.31 -1.36 4.59
CA VAL A 459 21.92 -0.97 4.88
C VAL A 459 21.35 -0.22 3.67
N TRP A 460 20.23 -0.68 3.16
CA TRP A 460 19.46 0.01 2.14
C TRP A 460 18.18 0.61 2.72
N ASP A 461 17.84 1.81 2.28
CA ASP A 461 16.50 2.37 2.38
C ASP A 461 15.68 1.85 1.21
N VAL A 462 14.67 1.07 1.52
CA VAL A 462 13.80 0.40 0.53
C VAL A 462 12.38 0.99 0.52
N THR A 463 12.20 2.18 1.07
CA THR A 463 10.91 2.87 1.17
C THR A 463 10.30 3.11 -0.21
N ASP A 464 11.08 3.63 -1.15
CA ASP A 464 10.67 3.83 -2.55
C ASP A 464 11.25 2.73 -3.45
N PRO A 465 10.42 1.85 -4.05
CA PRO A 465 10.92 0.79 -4.91
C PRO A 465 11.59 1.28 -6.21
N ALA A 466 11.30 2.52 -6.60
CA ALA A 466 11.90 3.12 -7.78
C ALA A 466 13.19 3.90 -7.45
N ASN A 467 13.52 4.04 -6.17
CA ASN A 467 14.70 4.77 -5.71
C ASN A 467 15.23 4.17 -4.41
N ILE A 468 15.72 2.94 -4.46
CA ILE A 468 16.39 2.30 -3.33
C ILE A 468 17.75 2.96 -3.14
N CYS A 469 18.01 3.48 -1.93
CA CYS A 469 19.23 4.19 -1.59
C CYS A 469 20.08 3.39 -0.61
N ARG A 470 21.39 3.60 -0.61
CA ARG A 470 22.30 3.06 0.41
C ARG A 470 22.39 4.01 1.59
N MET A 471 22.15 3.51 2.81
CA MET A 471 22.39 4.27 4.04
C MET A 471 23.85 4.14 4.46
N GLU A 472 24.54 5.28 4.60
CA GLU A 472 25.87 5.35 5.19
C GLU A 472 25.74 5.52 6.71
N GLY A 473 26.51 4.73 7.45
CA GLY A 473 26.50 4.74 8.92
C GLY A 473 27.88 4.41 9.49
N SER A 474 27.95 4.30 10.80
CA SER A 474 29.18 3.95 11.52
C SER A 474 29.10 2.54 12.06
N PHE A 475 30.15 1.73 11.84
CA PHE A 475 30.29 0.39 12.39
C PHE A 475 31.35 0.39 13.50
N VAL A 476 30.95 0.00 14.71
CA VAL A 476 31.83 -0.13 15.87
C VAL A 476 31.41 -1.34 16.71
N GLY A 477 32.34 -2.25 16.98
CA GLY A 477 32.13 -3.33 17.94
C GLY A 477 30.89 -4.21 17.70
N GLY A 478 30.60 -4.57 16.45
CA GLY A 478 29.42 -5.39 16.12
C GLY A 478 28.10 -4.60 16.04
N THR A 479 28.18 -3.29 16.07
CA THR A 479 27.00 -2.39 16.01
C THR A 479 27.14 -1.46 14.80
N TYR A 480 26.09 -1.38 13.99
CA TYR A 480 25.95 -0.43 12.90
C TYR A 480 24.95 0.66 13.31
N THR A 481 25.38 1.91 13.26
CA THR A 481 24.58 3.06 13.73
C THR A 481 24.44 4.10 12.63
N PHE A 482 23.22 4.58 12.42
CA PHE A 482 22.95 5.69 11.51
C PHE A 482 21.78 6.53 12.02
N THR A 483 21.77 7.82 11.70
CA THR A 483 20.75 8.79 12.12
C THR A 483 20.05 9.36 10.90
N ILE A 484 18.72 9.34 10.91
CA ILE A 484 17.87 9.91 9.88
C ILE A 484 17.15 11.18 10.36
N PRO A 485 16.88 12.16 9.47
CA PRO A 485 16.07 13.33 9.83
C PRO A 485 14.62 12.96 10.14
N ALA A 486 13.93 13.84 10.85
CA ALA A 486 12.50 13.75 11.09
C ALA A 486 11.73 13.73 9.75
N GLY A 487 10.71 12.88 9.66
CA GLY A 487 9.94 12.75 8.42
C GLY A 487 8.94 11.60 8.44
N LYS A 488 8.55 11.15 7.26
CA LYS A 488 7.66 10.00 7.07
C LYS A 488 8.33 8.69 7.52
N LEU A 489 7.51 7.67 7.76
CA LEU A 489 7.99 6.31 7.99
C LEU A 489 8.92 5.86 6.86
N ARG A 490 10.07 5.31 7.23
CA ARG A 490 11.03 4.71 6.31
C ARG A 490 11.20 3.22 6.60
N GLU A 491 11.45 2.45 5.55
CA GLU A 491 11.76 1.03 5.60
C GLU A 491 13.19 0.78 5.18
N PHE A 492 13.87 -0.07 5.94
CA PHE A 492 15.27 -0.40 5.72
C PHE A 492 15.44 -1.92 5.61
N VAL A 493 16.50 -2.32 4.92
CA VAL A 493 17.02 -3.69 4.97
C VAL A 493 18.51 -3.65 5.27
N ALA A 494 18.92 -4.34 6.34
CA ALA A 494 20.31 -4.61 6.63
C ALA A 494 20.70 -5.97 6.09
N ILE A 495 21.86 -6.08 5.45
CA ILE A 495 22.34 -7.27 4.74
C ILE A 495 23.77 -7.57 5.17
N THR A 496 24.06 -8.83 5.49
CA THR A 496 25.42 -9.35 5.61
C THR A 496 25.76 -10.13 4.34
N PRO A 497 26.48 -9.52 3.38
CA PRO A 497 26.65 -10.09 2.04
C PRO A 497 27.27 -11.50 2.00
N GLU A 498 28.16 -11.81 2.95
CA GLU A 498 28.87 -13.09 3.05
C GLU A 498 28.04 -14.19 3.72
N ALA A 499 26.89 -13.87 4.27
CA ALA A 499 26.03 -14.88 4.91
C ALA A 499 25.47 -15.86 3.88
N SER A 500 25.02 -17.01 4.39
CA SER A 500 24.28 -18.01 3.61
C SER A 500 22.80 -17.99 3.98
N GLY A 501 21.94 -18.58 3.15
CA GLY A 501 20.51 -18.71 3.43
C GLY A 501 19.65 -17.55 2.92
N PHE A 502 20.11 -16.85 1.91
CA PHE A 502 19.26 -15.91 1.15
C PHE A 502 18.19 -16.67 0.37
N ASP A 503 17.06 -16.01 0.17
CA ASP A 503 15.98 -16.53 -0.66
C ASP A 503 16.43 -16.67 -2.13
N THR A 504 15.80 -17.59 -2.87
CA THR A 504 16.05 -17.84 -4.29
C THR A 504 14.87 -17.37 -5.13
N VAL A 505 15.15 -17.02 -6.39
CA VAL A 505 14.13 -16.62 -7.35
C VAL A 505 13.56 -17.80 -8.12
N GLU A 506 12.33 -17.67 -8.60
CA GLU A 506 11.75 -18.59 -9.58
C GLU A 506 12.01 -18.08 -11.00
N THR A 507 12.53 -18.92 -11.89
CA THR A 507 12.77 -18.56 -13.29
C THR A 507 11.49 -18.79 -14.09
N VAL A 508 10.86 -17.73 -14.57
CA VAL A 508 9.68 -17.82 -15.44
C VAL A 508 10.11 -18.10 -16.89
N GLY A 509 11.13 -17.40 -17.37
CA GLY A 509 11.67 -17.58 -18.72
C GLY A 509 11.88 -16.28 -19.50
N ASN A 510 12.34 -16.43 -20.73
CA ASN A 510 12.54 -15.28 -21.60
C ASN A 510 11.19 -14.73 -22.09
N ILE A 511 11.10 -13.40 -22.21
CA ILE A 511 9.95 -12.73 -22.80
C ILE A 511 10.30 -12.17 -24.16
N ALA A 512 9.30 -12.06 -25.04
CA ALA A 512 9.42 -11.38 -26.32
C ALA A 512 9.57 -9.86 -26.09
N ASN A 513 10.33 -9.19 -26.96
CA ASN A 513 10.39 -7.75 -26.95
C ASN A 513 9.01 -7.13 -27.24
N GLN A 514 8.69 -6.05 -26.55
CA GLN A 514 7.42 -5.36 -26.62
C GLN A 514 7.59 -3.87 -26.33
N ASN A 515 6.67 -3.03 -26.83
CA ASN A 515 6.75 -1.58 -26.62
C ASN A 515 5.35 -0.95 -26.66
N LEU A 516 4.60 -1.11 -25.59
CA LEU A 516 3.26 -0.53 -25.45
C LEU A 516 3.29 0.98 -25.22
N HIS A 517 4.44 1.51 -24.81
CA HIS A 517 4.65 2.95 -24.66
C HIS A 517 4.69 3.68 -26.01
N SER A 518 5.11 3.03 -27.08
CA SER A 518 5.23 3.64 -28.43
C SER A 518 4.02 3.42 -29.34
N LEU A 519 2.96 2.76 -28.85
CA LEU A 519 1.78 2.50 -29.68
C LEU A 519 1.13 3.80 -30.18
N GLY A 520 0.80 3.84 -31.48
CA GLY A 520 0.11 4.95 -32.14
C GLY A 520 -1.33 5.17 -31.65
N ALA A 521 -2.00 6.19 -32.19
CA ALA A 521 -3.41 6.44 -31.92
C ALA A 521 -4.27 5.22 -32.28
N THR A 522 -5.25 4.91 -31.43
CA THR A 522 -6.19 3.82 -31.69
C THR A 522 -7.56 4.18 -31.09
N ASP A 523 -8.62 3.78 -31.80
CA ASP A 523 -9.99 4.06 -31.36
C ASP A 523 -10.45 3.03 -30.33
N MET A 524 -9.97 1.78 -30.43
CA MET A 524 -10.40 0.68 -29.59
C MET A 524 -9.22 -0.21 -29.19
N ILE A 525 -9.21 -0.64 -27.93
CA ILE A 525 -8.30 -1.68 -27.42
C ILE A 525 -9.13 -2.87 -26.93
N ILE A 526 -8.77 -4.06 -27.39
CA ILE A 526 -9.29 -5.34 -26.91
C ILE A 526 -8.18 -6.02 -26.11
N ILE A 527 -8.42 -6.26 -24.82
CA ILE A 527 -7.50 -6.96 -23.93
C ILE A 527 -7.99 -8.40 -23.76
N SER A 528 -7.12 -9.36 -24.01
CA SER A 528 -7.42 -10.79 -23.90
C SER A 528 -6.39 -11.51 -23.04
N PRO A 529 -6.77 -12.58 -22.32
CA PRO A 529 -5.79 -13.54 -21.80
C PRO A 529 -4.88 -14.05 -22.92
N ASP A 530 -3.63 -14.36 -22.60
CA ASP A 530 -2.66 -14.94 -23.55
C ASP A 530 -2.97 -16.45 -23.76
N ARG A 531 -4.13 -16.71 -24.34
CA ARG A 531 -4.59 -18.02 -24.76
C ARG A 531 -4.93 -17.97 -26.24
N LYS A 532 -4.37 -18.90 -26.99
CA LYS A 532 -4.50 -18.94 -28.47
C LYS A 532 -5.96 -18.88 -28.94
N ASP A 533 -6.87 -19.63 -28.29
CA ASP A 533 -8.30 -19.66 -28.60
C ASP A 533 -8.97 -18.29 -28.38
N LEU A 534 -8.69 -17.64 -27.24
CA LEU A 534 -9.25 -16.32 -26.91
C LEU A 534 -8.64 -15.21 -27.78
N MET A 535 -7.31 -15.22 -27.98
CA MET A 535 -6.64 -14.26 -28.86
C MET A 535 -7.17 -14.34 -30.30
N THR A 536 -7.47 -15.54 -30.79
CA THR A 536 -8.08 -15.72 -32.13
C THR A 536 -9.46 -15.08 -32.19
N GLN A 537 -10.29 -15.20 -31.16
CA GLN A 537 -11.61 -14.57 -31.13
C GLN A 537 -11.53 -13.04 -30.93
N ALA A 538 -10.58 -12.58 -30.13
CA ALA A 538 -10.31 -11.16 -29.96
C ALA A 538 -9.91 -10.51 -31.28
N GLU A 539 -9.02 -11.14 -32.05
CA GLU A 539 -8.62 -10.63 -33.36
C GLU A 539 -9.77 -10.68 -34.38
N ARG A 540 -10.60 -11.73 -34.35
CA ARG A 540 -11.81 -11.80 -35.16
C ARG A 540 -12.81 -10.67 -34.86
N LEU A 541 -12.97 -10.32 -33.57
CA LEU A 541 -13.79 -9.18 -33.15
C LEU A 541 -13.17 -7.86 -33.63
N ALA A 542 -11.86 -7.70 -33.46
CA ALA A 542 -11.14 -6.53 -33.92
C ALA A 542 -11.30 -6.31 -35.44
N GLN A 543 -11.19 -7.39 -36.21
CA GLN A 543 -11.34 -7.34 -37.66
C GLN A 543 -12.75 -6.89 -38.06
N ALA A 544 -13.80 -7.39 -37.35
CA ALA A 544 -15.18 -6.97 -37.60
C ALA A 544 -15.37 -5.46 -37.37
N HIS A 545 -14.79 -4.90 -36.32
CA HIS A 545 -14.85 -3.45 -36.04
C HIS A 545 -14.03 -2.62 -37.04
N ARG A 546 -12.87 -3.13 -37.50
CA ARG A 546 -12.10 -2.46 -38.54
C ARG A 546 -12.87 -2.38 -39.86
N GLU A 547 -13.53 -3.48 -40.23
CA GLU A 547 -14.24 -3.58 -41.54
C GLU A 547 -15.61 -2.89 -41.54
N LYS A 548 -16.40 -3.02 -40.43
CA LYS A 548 -17.76 -2.53 -40.41
C LYS A 548 -17.89 -1.12 -39.86
N ASP A 549 -17.07 -0.78 -38.85
CA ASP A 549 -17.18 0.49 -38.11
C ASP A 549 -16.05 1.45 -38.48
N GLY A 550 -15.08 1.02 -39.28
CA GLY A 550 -13.93 1.85 -39.69
C GLY A 550 -12.99 2.22 -38.53
N LEU A 551 -13.04 1.48 -37.41
CA LEU A 551 -12.22 1.77 -36.24
C LEU A 551 -10.78 1.26 -36.41
N SER A 552 -9.82 2.00 -35.87
CA SER A 552 -8.49 1.47 -35.59
C SER A 552 -8.54 0.66 -34.30
N VAL A 553 -8.31 -0.66 -34.39
CA VAL A 553 -8.45 -1.58 -33.25
C VAL A 553 -7.13 -2.28 -32.96
N LEU A 554 -6.74 -2.26 -31.70
CA LEU A 554 -5.55 -2.93 -31.18
C LEU A 554 -5.97 -4.10 -30.29
N VAL A 555 -5.36 -5.27 -30.51
CA VAL A 555 -5.52 -6.46 -29.64
C VAL A 555 -4.25 -6.65 -28.83
N LEU A 556 -4.38 -6.72 -27.52
CA LEU A 556 -3.27 -6.87 -26.57
C LEU A 556 -3.48 -8.09 -25.68
N ALA A 557 -2.42 -8.87 -25.49
CA ALA A 557 -2.41 -9.90 -24.46
C ALA A 557 -2.18 -9.27 -23.08
N ALA A 558 -2.95 -9.70 -22.08
CA ALA A 558 -2.87 -9.20 -20.70
C ALA A 558 -1.44 -9.23 -20.12
N PRO A 559 -0.63 -10.30 -20.30
CA PRO A 559 0.76 -10.34 -19.82
C PRO A 559 1.66 -9.24 -20.40
N GLN A 560 1.41 -8.79 -21.63
CA GLN A 560 2.16 -7.68 -22.21
C GLN A 560 1.92 -6.37 -21.44
N ILE A 561 0.67 -6.15 -21.03
CA ILE A 561 0.31 -4.96 -20.24
C ILE A 561 0.92 -5.06 -18.83
N TYR A 562 0.87 -6.23 -18.22
CA TYR A 562 1.49 -6.44 -16.91
C TYR A 562 2.99 -6.20 -16.96
N ASN A 563 3.69 -6.66 -17.99
CA ASN A 563 5.13 -6.49 -18.12
C ASN A 563 5.55 -5.01 -18.04
N GLU A 564 4.86 -4.12 -18.76
CA GLU A 564 5.22 -2.70 -18.80
C GLU A 564 4.56 -1.84 -17.71
N PHE A 565 3.34 -2.18 -17.26
CA PHE A 565 2.56 -1.29 -16.39
C PHE A 565 2.39 -1.79 -14.94
N SER A 566 2.82 -3.02 -14.63
CA SER A 566 2.81 -3.58 -13.27
C SER A 566 4.01 -4.47 -12.95
N SER A 567 5.18 -4.19 -13.54
CA SER A 567 6.42 -4.97 -13.31
C SER A 567 6.24 -6.48 -13.58
N GLY A 568 5.42 -6.83 -14.59
CA GLY A 568 5.11 -8.23 -14.92
C GLY A 568 4.12 -8.91 -13.98
N THR A 569 3.72 -8.27 -12.88
CA THR A 569 2.81 -8.83 -11.90
C THR A 569 1.36 -8.60 -12.33
N PRO A 570 0.50 -9.63 -12.40
CA PRO A 570 -0.92 -9.45 -12.62
C PRO A 570 -1.52 -8.46 -11.62
N ASP A 571 -2.15 -7.40 -12.13
CA ASP A 571 -2.83 -6.38 -11.37
C ASP A 571 -3.83 -5.64 -12.27
N GLY A 572 -5.10 -5.57 -11.87
CA GLY A 572 -6.12 -4.84 -12.64
C GLY A 572 -5.80 -3.36 -12.86
N THR A 573 -4.98 -2.77 -11.98
CA THR A 573 -4.52 -1.38 -12.12
C THR A 573 -3.60 -1.18 -13.32
N ALA A 574 -2.92 -2.23 -13.80
CA ALA A 574 -2.09 -2.15 -15.01
C ALA A 574 -2.89 -1.75 -16.26
N TYR A 575 -4.09 -2.28 -16.42
CA TYR A 575 -4.99 -1.91 -17.53
C TYR A 575 -5.37 -0.43 -17.45
N ARG A 576 -5.70 0.01 -16.25
CA ARG A 576 -6.02 1.42 -16.00
C ARG A 576 -4.82 2.33 -16.27
N ARG A 577 -3.61 1.92 -15.92
CA ARG A 577 -2.37 2.66 -16.19
C ARG A 577 -2.11 2.79 -17.70
N LEU A 578 -2.28 1.70 -18.46
CA LEU A 578 -2.23 1.73 -19.92
C LEU A 578 -3.24 2.75 -20.48
N ILE A 579 -4.50 2.69 -20.05
CA ILE A 579 -5.56 3.58 -20.54
C ILE A 579 -5.25 5.04 -20.18
N VAL A 580 -4.83 5.34 -18.95
CA VAL A 580 -4.47 6.69 -18.51
C VAL A 580 -3.27 7.23 -19.31
N PHE A 581 -2.28 6.38 -19.56
CA PHE A 581 -1.15 6.73 -20.41
C PHE A 581 -1.62 7.11 -21.82
N ARG A 582 -2.52 6.33 -22.41
CA ARG A 582 -3.09 6.54 -23.76
C ARG A 582 -3.98 7.78 -23.83
N ILE A 583 -4.87 8.00 -22.85
CA ILE A 583 -5.74 9.19 -22.78
C ILE A 583 -4.92 10.47 -22.66
N ARG A 584 -3.84 10.47 -21.87
CA ARG A 584 -2.94 11.63 -21.76
C ARG A 584 -2.27 12.00 -23.09
N LEU A 585 -2.10 11.02 -23.97
CA LEU A 585 -1.64 11.25 -25.34
C LEU A 585 -2.78 11.58 -26.32
N LYS A 586 -4.06 11.69 -25.87
CA LYS A 586 -5.28 11.91 -26.68
C LYS A 586 -5.47 10.84 -27.77
N VAL A 587 -5.32 9.57 -27.44
CA VAL A 587 -5.11 8.49 -28.42
C VAL A 587 -6.08 7.32 -28.28
N LEU A 588 -7.10 7.36 -27.40
CA LEU A 588 -8.02 6.24 -27.19
C LEU A 588 -9.47 6.71 -27.01
N ASN A 589 -10.41 6.06 -27.69
CA ASN A 589 -11.85 6.30 -27.57
C ASN A 589 -12.60 5.17 -26.84
N ILE A 590 -12.22 3.90 -27.05
CA ILE A 590 -12.93 2.72 -26.53
C ILE A 590 -11.94 1.67 -26.01
N CYS A 591 -12.24 1.04 -24.86
CA CYS A 591 -11.50 -0.11 -24.32
C CYS A 591 -12.46 -1.26 -24.00
N TYR A 592 -12.11 -2.48 -24.41
CA TYR A 592 -12.85 -3.71 -24.14
C TYR A 592 -11.96 -4.77 -23.53
N SER A 593 -12.43 -5.45 -22.46
CA SER A 593 -11.75 -6.59 -21.83
C SER A 593 -12.58 -7.86 -21.96
N SER A 594 -11.98 -8.95 -22.41
CA SER A 594 -12.64 -10.23 -22.62
C SER A 594 -12.77 -11.10 -21.37
N GLU A 595 -12.10 -10.76 -20.27
CA GLU A 595 -12.19 -11.53 -19.01
C GLU A 595 -13.47 -11.22 -18.20
N ILE A 596 -13.91 -9.97 -18.24
CA ILE A 596 -15.23 -9.51 -17.77
C ILE A 596 -15.61 -8.44 -18.77
N ALA A 597 -16.77 -8.50 -19.36
CA ALA A 597 -17.26 -7.49 -20.29
C ALA A 597 -17.40 -6.13 -19.58
N VAL A 598 -16.31 -5.44 -19.37
CA VAL A 598 -16.28 -4.07 -18.88
C VAL A 598 -16.02 -3.17 -20.08
N MET A 599 -17.09 -2.62 -20.61
CA MET A 599 -17.00 -1.56 -21.63
C MET A 599 -16.71 -0.25 -20.87
N ILE A 600 -15.48 0.23 -20.95
CA ILE A 600 -15.15 1.58 -20.47
C ILE A 600 -15.30 2.52 -21.65
N THR A 601 -16.44 3.18 -21.74
CA THR A 601 -16.65 4.28 -22.67
C THR A 601 -16.07 5.53 -22.02
N VAL A 602 -15.08 6.12 -22.65
CA VAL A 602 -14.51 7.42 -22.23
C VAL A 602 -15.11 8.48 -23.15
N CYS A 603 -16.12 9.21 -22.66
CA CYS A 603 -16.60 10.44 -23.28
C CYS A 603 -15.69 11.61 -22.96
#